data_a1662fb6640d94fed00b9246e989fef3
#
_entry.id   a1662fb6640d94fed00b9246e989fef3
#
_cell.length_a   1.000
_cell.length_b   1.000
_cell.length_c   1.000
_cell.angle_alpha   90.00
_cell.angle_beta   90.00
_cell.angle_gamma   90.00
#
_symmetry.space_group_name_H-M   'P 1'
#
loop_
_entity.id
_entity.type
_entity.pdbx_description
1 polymer ?
#
loop_
_entity_poly.entity_id
_entity_poly.type
_entity_poly.pdbx_seq_one_letter_code
_entity_poly.pdbx_strand_id
1 'polypeptide(L)'
;MTEHTLVFRPANREDVPLIVQMLADDPLGAKRERFETPLPESYMAAFDAIASDSNNELVVACLGSKVVGVLQITFIPYLTYRGGWRALIEGVRIAADVRSEGIGRCMFEWAIQRARERKCHLVQLTTDKARPEALRFYENLGFVASHEGMKLHFSN
;
A
#
# COMPACT_ATOMS: atom_id res chain seq x y z
N MET A 1 10.74 -28.33 -5.66
CA MET A 1 10.56 -26.95 -5.16
C MET A 1 9.09 -26.60 -5.27
N THR A 2 8.43 -26.39 -4.15
CA THR A 2 7.09 -25.84 -4.16
C THR A 2 7.20 -24.35 -4.47
N GLU A 3 6.81 -23.97 -5.69
CA GLU A 3 6.54 -22.57 -5.98
C GLU A 3 5.39 -22.14 -5.07
N HIS A 4 5.72 -21.40 -4.03
CA HIS A 4 4.69 -20.80 -3.17
C HIS A 4 4.02 -19.69 -3.97
N THR A 5 2.79 -19.92 -4.40
CA THR A 5 1.97 -18.92 -5.06
C THR A 5 1.70 -17.78 -4.08
N LEU A 6 1.92 -16.55 -4.53
CA LEU A 6 1.60 -15.35 -3.75
C LEU A 6 0.08 -15.22 -3.66
N VAL A 7 -0.45 -15.12 -2.45
CA VAL A 7 -1.87 -15.00 -2.18
C VAL A 7 -2.16 -13.66 -1.52
N PHE A 8 -3.20 -12.98 -1.96
CA PHE A 8 -3.64 -11.70 -1.41
C PHE A 8 -4.91 -11.90 -0.60
N ARG A 9 -4.96 -11.31 0.57
CA ARG A 9 -6.14 -11.33 1.43
C ARG A 9 -6.28 -10.01 2.20
N PRO A 10 -7.50 -9.67 2.66
CA PRO A 10 -7.65 -8.56 3.60
C PRO A 10 -6.79 -8.79 4.85
N ALA A 11 -6.18 -7.71 5.34
CA ALA A 11 -5.49 -7.75 6.63
C ALA A 11 -6.50 -7.95 7.75
N ASN A 12 -6.10 -8.71 8.75
CA ASN A 12 -6.88 -8.86 9.99
C ASN A 12 -6.15 -8.17 11.16
N ARG A 13 -6.79 -8.16 12.31
CA ARG A 13 -6.29 -7.46 13.49
C ARG A 13 -4.91 -7.97 13.93
N GLU A 14 -4.68 -9.26 13.81
CA GLU A 14 -3.44 -9.92 14.19
C GLU A 14 -2.26 -9.55 13.26
N ASP A 15 -2.54 -9.08 12.05
CA ASP A 15 -1.52 -8.65 11.11
C ASP A 15 -0.94 -7.27 11.44
N VAL A 16 -1.66 -6.43 12.19
CA VAL A 16 -1.31 -5.02 12.39
C VAL A 16 0.10 -4.82 12.96
N PRO A 17 0.55 -5.54 13.99
CA PRO A 17 1.92 -5.38 14.50
C PRO A 17 2.98 -5.61 13.42
N LEU A 18 2.83 -6.66 12.61
CA LEU A 18 3.77 -6.97 11.53
C LEU A 18 3.71 -5.90 10.42
N ILE A 19 2.53 -5.39 10.11
CA ILE A 19 2.39 -4.30 9.14
C ILE A 19 3.14 -3.06 9.63
N VAL A 20 2.95 -2.66 10.88
CA VAL A 20 3.65 -1.50 11.46
C VAL A 20 5.16 -1.73 11.43
N GLN A 21 5.62 -2.94 11.72
CA GLN A 21 7.03 -3.28 11.61
C GLN A 21 7.56 -3.06 10.19
N MET A 22 6.84 -3.52 9.19
CA MET A 22 7.22 -3.32 7.79
C MET A 22 7.22 -1.84 7.41
N LEU A 23 6.25 -1.05 7.88
CA LEU A 23 6.19 0.39 7.64
C LEU A 23 7.36 1.14 8.25
N ALA A 24 7.84 0.68 9.42
CA ALA A 24 8.97 1.27 10.12
C ALA A 24 10.34 0.83 9.56
N ASP A 25 10.38 -0.20 8.72
CA ASP A 25 11.60 -0.85 8.25
C ASP A 25 12.19 -0.18 7.01
N ASP A 26 12.34 1.15 7.04
CA ASP A 26 13.09 1.92 6.06
C ASP A 26 13.51 3.27 6.67
N PRO A 27 14.48 4.00 6.06
CA PRO A 27 14.98 5.25 6.64
C PRO A 27 13.92 6.35 6.83
N LEU A 28 12.89 6.40 5.97
CA LEU A 28 11.81 7.37 6.08
C LEU A 28 10.76 6.90 7.10
N GLY A 29 10.39 5.63 7.03
CA GLY A 29 9.42 5.02 7.97
C GLY A 29 9.92 5.01 9.40
N ALA A 30 11.20 4.73 9.62
CA ALA A 30 11.81 4.73 10.95
C ALA A 30 11.69 6.08 11.69
N LYS A 31 11.62 7.19 10.94
CA LYS A 31 11.44 8.53 11.52
C LYS A 31 9.98 8.86 11.82
N ARG A 32 9.05 8.19 11.18
CA ARG A 32 7.63 8.50 11.20
C ARG A 32 6.81 7.52 12.01
N GLU A 33 7.13 6.23 11.93
CA GLU A 33 6.38 5.17 12.60
C GLU A 33 6.92 4.87 13.99
N ARG A 34 6.09 4.24 14.81
CA ARG A 34 6.45 3.83 16.17
C ARG A 34 6.11 2.35 16.37
N PHE A 35 7.06 1.49 16.00
CA PHE A 35 6.94 0.06 16.26
C PHE A 35 7.46 -0.24 17.68
N GLU A 36 6.54 -0.34 18.60
CA GLU A 36 6.82 -0.59 20.04
C GLU A 36 5.78 -1.54 20.63
N THR A 37 6.04 -2.06 21.80
CA THR A 37 5.15 -2.98 22.52
C THR A 37 4.74 -2.37 23.86
N PRO A 38 3.43 -2.14 24.12
CA PRO A 38 2.32 -2.30 23.18
C PRO A 38 2.35 -1.25 22.05
N LEU A 39 1.72 -1.57 20.92
CA LEU A 39 1.60 -0.59 19.84
C LEU A 39 0.78 0.63 20.29
N PRO A 40 1.11 1.85 19.81
CA PRO A 40 0.23 2.99 19.98
C PRO A 40 -1.20 2.67 19.51
N GLU A 41 -2.19 3.07 20.30
CA GLU A 41 -3.62 2.78 20.02
C GLU A 41 -4.10 3.37 18.67
N SER A 42 -3.43 4.42 18.19
CA SER A 42 -3.75 5.05 16.92
C SER A 42 -3.70 4.07 15.72
N TYR A 43 -2.82 3.08 15.76
CA TYR A 43 -2.74 2.07 14.69
C TYR A 43 -4.00 1.19 14.65
N MET A 44 -4.46 0.75 15.81
CA MET A 44 -5.67 -0.08 15.87
C MET A 44 -6.92 0.73 15.54
N ALA A 45 -6.98 1.99 15.95
CA ALA A 45 -8.07 2.89 15.58
C ALA A 45 -8.10 3.11 14.06
N ALA A 46 -6.95 3.31 13.43
CA ALA A 46 -6.86 3.42 11.97
C ALA A 46 -7.27 2.12 11.28
N PHE A 47 -6.83 0.97 11.78
CA PHE A 47 -7.24 -0.33 11.25
C PHE A 47 -8.77 -0.48 11.28
N ASP A 48 -9.41 -0.16 12.41
CA ASP A 48 -10.86 -0.27 12.55
C ASP A 48 -11.59 0.68 11.58
N ALA A 49 -11.08 1.88 11.38
CA ALA A 49 -11.64 2.83 10.42
C ALA A 49 -11.53 2.32 8.97
N ILE A 50 -10.38 1.75 8.59
CA ILE A 50 -10.19 1.16 7.27
C ILE A 50 -11.11 -0.05 7.08
N ALA A 51 -11.16 -0.95 8.06
CA ALA A 51 -11.95 -2.18 7.98
C ALA A 51 -13.46 -1.91 7.88
N SER A 52 -13.94 -0.80 8.41
CA SER A 52 -15.35 -0.41 8.35
C SER A 52 -15.72 0.40 7.10
N ASP A 53 -14.76 0.79 6.28
CA ASP A 53 -15.00 1.58 5.07
C ASP A 53 -14.93 0.68 3.83
N SER A 54 -16.07 0.51 3.14
CA SER A 54 -16.16 -0.31 1.93
C SER A 54 -15.31 0.21 0.76
N ASN A 55 -14.85 1.46 0.82
CA ASN A 55 -13.99 2.08 -0.19
C ASN A 55 -12.51 2.06 0.19
N ASN A 56 -12.15 1.36 1.26
CA ASN A 56 -10.78 1.13 1.68
C ASN A 56 -10.50 -0.36 1.84
N GLU A 57 -9.35 -0.79 1.34
CA GLU A 57 -8.87 -2.16 1.52
C GLU A 57 -7.43 -2.12 1.99
N LEU A 58 -7.17 -2.68 3.17
CA LEU A 58 -5.82 -2.96 3.64
C LEU A 58 -5.56 -4.44 3.34
N VAL A 59 -4.58 -4.72 2.51
CA VAL A 59 -4.35 -6.04 1.93
C VAL A 59 -2.95 -6.51 2.25
N VAL A 60 -2.82 -7.77 2.63
CA VAL A 60 -1.52 -8.43 2.81
C VAL A 60 -1.29 -9.46 1.72
N ALA A 61 -0.03 -9.57 1.31
CA ALA A 61 0.45 -10.60 0.40
C ALA A 61 1.15 -11.69 1.20
N CYS A 62 0.81 -12.92 0.95
CA CYS A 62 1.31 -14.06 1.70
C CYS A 62 1.99 -15.10 0.80
N LEU A 63 3.11 -15.63 1.26
CA LEU A 63 3.72 -16.86 0.74
C LEU A 63 3.45 -17.94 1.76
N GLY A 64 2.53 -18.85 1.45
CA GLY A 64 2.03 -19.81 2.45
C GLY A 64 1.38 -19.08 3.62
N SER A 65 1.81 -19.37 4.84
CA SER A 65 1.32 -18.72 6.05
C SER A 65 2.06 -17.40 6.39
N LYS A 66 3.13 -17.08 5.65
CA LYS A 66 3.98 -15.92 5.94
C LYS A 66 3.48 -14.69 5.20
N VAL A 67 3.19 -13.62 5.94
CA VAL A 67 2.92 -12.30 5.37
C VAL A 67 4.24 -11.69 4.87
N VAL A 68 4.29 -11.37 3.58
CA VAL A 68 5.50 -10.85 2.91
C VAL A 68 5.32 -9.46 2.34
N GLY A 69 4.11 -8.94 2.33
CA GLY A 69 3.84 -7.61 1.80
C GLY A 69 2.53 -7.03 2.31
N VAL A 70 2.39 -5.72 2.18
CA VAL A 70 1.20 -4.97 2.54
C VAL A 70 0.99 -3.83 1.57
N LEU A 71 -0.26 -3.50 1.29
CA LEU A 71 -0.66 -2.27 0.61
C LEU A 71 -2.03 -1.82 1.10
N GLN A 72 -2.29 -0.53 1.00
CA GLN A 72 -3.62 0.02 1.15
C GLN A 72 -4.09 0.58 -0.19
N ILE A 73 -5.32 0.26 -0.58
CA ILE A 73 -5.95 0.80 -1.78
C ILE A 73 -7.28 1.46 -1.39
N THR A 74 -7.46 2.69 -1.83
CA THR A 74 -8.65 3.49 -1.57
C THR A 74 -9.34 3.80 -2.89
N PHE A 75 -10.64 3.58 -2.94
CA PHE A 75 -11.47 3.86 -4.14
C PHE A 75 -12.22 5.16 -3.89
N ILE A 76 -11.96 6.16 -4.71
CA ILE A 76 -12.42 7.53 -4.50
C ILE A 76 -13.34 7.95 -5.64
N PRO A 77 -14.64 8.21 -5.37
CA PRO A 77 -15.51 8.82 -6.37
C PRO A 77 -15.26 10.31 -6.44
N TYR A 78 -15.40 10.90 -7.62
CA TYR A 78 -15.29 12.35 -7.78
C TYR A 78 -16.09 12.82 -9.00
N LEU A 79 -16.44 14.12 -9.03
CA LEU A 79 -17.29 14.66 -10.07
C LEU A 79 -16.55 14.85 -11.39
N THR A 80 -15.26 15.18 -11.35
CA THR A 80 -14.43 15.30 -12.56
C THR A 80 -14.38 13.97 -13.30
N TYR A 81 -13.96 13.99 -14.55
CA TYR A 81 -13.98 12.82 -15.43
C TYR A 81 -15.34 12.15 -15.51
N ARG A 82 -16.42 12.98 -15.56
CA ARG A 82 -17.82 12.54 -15.70
C ARG A 82 -18.30 11.64 -14.55
N GLY A 83 -17.94 12.01 -13.33
CA GLY A 83 -18.27 11.21 -12.15
C GLY A 83 -17.48 9.91 -12.08
N GLY A 84 -16.21 9.96 -12.41
CA GLY A 84 -15.34 8.79 -12.43
C GLY A 84 -14.92 8.35 -11.02
N TRP A 85 -14.35 7.15 -10.96
CA TRP A 85 -13.71 6.61 -9.78
C TRP A 85 -12.22 6.43 -10.04
N ARG A 86 -11.40 6.68 -9.04
CA ARG A 86 -9.96 6.42 -9.10
C ARG A 86 -9.54 5.57 -7.90
N ALA A 87 -8.48 4.81 -8.07
CA ALA A 87 -7.84 4.08 -6.99
C ALA A 87 -6.56 4.82 -6.55
N LEU A 88 -6.37 4.93 -5.24
CA LEU A 88 -5.15 5.49 -4.64
C LEU A 88 -4.45 4.37 -3.90
N ILE A 89 -3.18 4.14 -4.21
CA ILE A 89 -2.35 3.13 -3.55
C ILE A 89 -1.39 3.83 -2.59
N GLU A 90 -1.35 3.35 -1.35
CA GLU A 90 -0.50 3.88 -0.29
C GLU A 90 0.09 2.76 0.55
N GLY A 91 1.16 3.08 1.27
CA GLY A 91 1.72 2.21 2.29
C GLY A 91 2.22 0.87 1.78
N VAL A 92 2.73 0.81 0.56
CA VAL A 92 3.25 -0.44 -0.01
C VAL A 92 4.58 -0.79 0.64
N ARG A 93 4.67 -1.99 1.20
CA ARG A 93 5.92 -2.51 1.78
C ARG A 93 6.06 -3.99 1.45
N ILE A 94 7.31 -4.42 1.37
CA ILE A 94 7.68 -5.82 1.18
C ILE A 94 8.65 -6.18 2.30
N ALA A 95 8.49 -7.37 2.88
CA ALA A 95 9.37 -7.87 3.92
C ALA A 95 10.82 -7.91 3.43
N ALA A 96 11.77 -7.50 4.27
CA ALA A 96 13.17 -7.31 3.90
C ALA A 96 13.83 -8.57 3.33
N ASP A 97 13.48 -9.74 3.86
CA ASP A 97 14.06 -11.03 3.49
C ASP A 97 13.61 -11.58 2.13
N VAL A 98 12.60 -10.97 1.52
CA VAL A 98 12.07 -11.36 0.21
C VAL A 98 12.07 -10.23 -0.81
N ARG A 99 12.75 -9.13 -0.54
CA ARG A 99 12.93 -8.05 -1.50
C ARG A 99 13.72 -8.53 -2.72
N SER A 100 13.46 -7.92 -3.88
CA SER A 100 14.09 -8.25 -5.18
C SER A 100 13.65 -9.60 -5.77
N GLU A 101 12.58 -10.21 -5.27
CA GLU A 101 12.01 -11.46 -5.81
C GLU A 101 10.78 -11.21 -6.70
N GLY A 102 10.53 -9.98 -7.12
CA GLY A 102 9.41 -9.62 -7.99
C GLY A 102 8.06 -9.50 -7.28
N ILE A 103 8.03 -9.56 -5.96
CA ILE A 103 6.79 -9.49 -5.17
C ILE A 103 6.12 -8.13 -5.34
N GLY A 104 6.88 -7.04 -5.36
CA GLY A 104 6.35 -5.68 -5.55
C GLY A 104 5.59 -5.54 -6.86
N ARG A 105 6.13 -6.08 -7.94
CA ARG A 105 5.46 -6.08 -9.24
C ARG A 105 4.13 -6.83 -9.17
N CYS A 106 4.12 -8.03 -8.58
CA CYS A 106 2.90 -8.82 -8.41
C CYS A 106 1.85 -8.06 -7.58
N MET A 107 2.27 -7.38 -6.54
CA MET A 107 1.37 -6.59 -5.69
C MET A 107 0.72 -5.45 -6.47
N PHE A 108 1.49 -4.72 -7.28
CA PHE A 108 0.94 -3.65 -8.11
C PHE A 108 0.04 -4.17 -9.22
N GLU A 109 0.40 -5.28 -9.85
CA GLU A 109 -0.46 -5.93 -10.85
C GLU A 109 -1.80 -6.35 -10.23
N TRP A 110 -1.77 -6.91 -9.02
CA TRP A 110 -2.99 -7.23 -8.28
C TRP A 110 -3.83 -5.97 -7.99
N ALA A 111 -3.20 -4.91 -7.50
CA ALA A 111 -3.89 -3.66 -7.17
C ALA A 111 -4.51 -2.99 -8.41
N ILE A 112 -3.79 -3.00 -9.54
CA ILE A 112 -4.29 -2.48 -10.80
C ILE A 112 -5.52 -3.28 -11.27
N GLN A 113 -5.44 -4.61 -11.17
CA GLN A 113 -6.58 -5.46 -11.52
C GLN A 113 -7.77 -5.21 -10.58
N ARG A 114 -7.50 -5.05 -9.29
CA ARG A 114 -8.55 -4.70 -8.32
C ARG A 114 -9.23 -3.38 -8.65
N ALA A 115 -8.46 -2.38 -9.06
CA ALA A 115 -9.00 -1.10 -9.50
C ALA A 115 -9.91 -1.24 -10.73
N ARG A 116 -9.54 -2.09 -11.69
CA ARG A 116 -10.38 -2.39 -12.85
C ARG A 116 -11.68 -3.05 -12.47
N GLU A 117 -11.64 -4.03 -11.56
CA GLU A 117 -12.85 -4.70 -11.03
C GLU A 117 -13.81 -3.70 -10.36
N ARG A 118 -13.26 -2.69 -9.68
CA ARG A 118 -14.03 -1.60 -9.05
C ARG A 118 -14.39 -0.50 -10.04
N LYS A 119 -14.13 -0.68 -11.34
CA LYS A 119 -14.46 0.25 -12.43
C LYS A 119 -13.81 1.63 -12.27
N CYS A 120 -12.63 1.67 -11.68
CA CYS A 120 -11.81 2.88 -11.64
C CYS A 120 -11.26 3.18 -13.04
N HIS A 121 -11.20 4.47 -13.40
CA HIS A 121 -10.64 4.86 -14.71
C HIS A 121 -9.14 5.13 -14.64
N LEU A 122 -8.59 5.29 -13.44
CA LEU A 122 -7.15 5.43 -13.24
C LEU A 122 -6.72 4.91 -11.86
N VAL A 123 -5.45 4.64 -11.74
CA VAL A 123 -4.77 4.37 -10.47
C VAL A 123 -3.72 5.45 -10.28
N GLN A 124 -3.65 6.01 -9.09
CA GLN A 124 -2.67 7.03 -8.73
C GLN A 124 -1.90 6.65 -7.47
N LEU A 125 -0.69 7.17 -7.38
CA LEU A 125 0.14 7.10 -6.19
C LEU A 125 1.05 8.31 -6.13
N THR A 126 1.66 8.53 -4.99
CA THR A 126 2.78 9.47 -4.85
C THR A 126 4.03 8.69 -4.49
N THR A 127 5.17 9.18 -4.92
CA THR A 127 6.48 8.65 -4.53
C THR A 127 7.36 9.79 -4.03
N ASP A 128 8.14 9.50 -3.00
CA ASP A 128 9.05 10.48 -2.43
C ASP A 128 10.19 10.78 -3.43
N LYS A 129 10.49 12.06 -3.64
CA LYS A 129 11.60 12.49 -4.52
C LYS A 129 12.95 11.98 -4.05
N ALA A 130 13.08 11.60 -2.78
CA ALA A 130 14.28 10.98 -2.23
C ALA A 130 14.49 9.52 -2.69
N ARG A 131 13.55 8.96 -3.45
CA ARG A 131 13.57 7.56 -3.93
C ARG A 131 13.51 7.49 -5.46
N PRO A 132 14.58 7.88 -6.19
CA PRO A 132 14.54 7.89 -7.65
C PRO A 132 14.37 6.49 -8.28
N GLU A 133 14.84 5.44 -7.62
CA GLU A 133 14.64 4.06 -8.06
C GLU A 133 13.16 3.65 -8.02
N ALA A 134 12.39 4.17 -7.06
CA ALA A 134 10.94 3.92 -6.99
C ALA A 134 10.22 4.53 -8.20
N LEU A 135 10.60 5.74 -8.60
CA LEU A 135 10.03 6.39 -9.78
C LEU A 135 10.20 5.51 -11.02
N ARG A 136 11.40 4.99 -11.25
CA ARG A 136 11.68 4.08 -12.38
C ARG A 136 10.85 2.80 -12.31
N PHE A 137 10.68 2.25 -11.12
CA PHE A 137 9.84 1.06 -10.91
C PHE A 137 8.39 1.33 -11.36
N TYR A 138 7.83 2.47 -10.95
CA TYR A 138 6.45 2.83 -11.33
C TYR A 138 6.33 3.12 -12.82
N GLU A 139 7.29 3.80 -13.43
CA GLU A 139 7.30 4.05 -14.86
C GLU A 139 7.31 2.73 -15.66
N ASN A 140 8.07 1.73 -15.21
CA ASN A 140 8.10 0.40 -15.82
C ASN A 140 6.76 -0.36 -15.71
N LEU A 141 5.91 0.02 -14.75
CA LEU A 141 4.55 -0.51 -14.63
C LEU A 141 3.53 0.25 -15.48
N GLY A 142 3.94 1.32 -16.14
CA GLY A 142 3.09 2.14 -16.98
C GLY A 142 2.57 3.43 -16.33
N PHE A 143 3.00 3.74 -15.11
CA PHE A 143 2.66 5.02 -14.49
C PHE A 143 3.42 6.15 -15.16
N VAL A 144 2.79 7.32 -15.23
CA VAL A 144 3.37 8.53 -15.81
C VAL A 144 3.43 9.61 -14.74
N ALA A 145 4.59 10.23 -14.56
CA ALA A 145 4.79 11.33 -13.61
C ALA A 145 4.23 12.64 -14.19
N SER A 146 2.91 12.73 -14.25
CA SER A 146 2.18 13.83 -14.91
C SER A 146 1.82 14.98 -13.98
N HIS A 147 1.95 14.82 -12.67
CA HIS A 147 1.50 15.78 -11.66
C HIS A 147 2.55 15.96 -10.57
N GLU A 148 2.56 17.12 -9.94
CA GLU A 148 3.34 17.37 -8.73
C GLU A 148 2.48 17.07 -7.49
N GLY A 149 3.01 16.24 -6.59
CA GLY A 149 2.39 16.00 -5.29
C GLY A 149 2.75 17.13 -4.32
N MET A 150 1.76 17.66 -3.64
CA MET A 150 1.95 18.73 -2.66
C MET A 150 1.33 18.33 -1.34
N LYS A 151 2.03 18.55 -0.23
CA LYS A 151 1.55 18.23 1.12
C LYS A 151 1.70 19.44 2.03
N LEU A 152 0.64 19.74 2.75
CA LEU A 152 0.66 20.71 3.83
C LEU A 152 0.49 19.94 5.14
N HIS A 153 1.55 19.93 5.96
CA HIS A 153 1.51 19.23 7.25
C HIS A 153 0.99 20.19 8.32
N PHE A 154 0.12 19.64 9.18
CA PHE A 154 -0.36 20.38 10.33
C PHE A 154 0.54 20.09 11.53
N SER A 155 0.91 21.13 12.27
CA SER A 155 1.61 20.96 13.55
C SER A 155 0.59 20.60 14.64
N ASN A 156 0.89 19.54 15.40
CA ASN A 156 0.10 19.15 16.56
C ASN A 156 0.61 19.84 17.82
#